data_61346213aea1708186b987e968a65120
#
_entry.id   61346213aea1708186b987e968a65120
#
_cell.length_a   1.000
_cell.length_b   1.000
_cell.length_c   1.000
_cell.angle_alpha   90.00
_cell.angle_beta   90.00
_cell.angle_gamma   90.00
#
_symmetry.space_group_name_H-M   'P 1'
#
loop_
_entity.id
_entity.type
_entity.pdbx_description
1 polymer ?
#
loop_
_entity_poly.entity_id
_entity_poly.type
_entity_poly.pdbx_seq_one_letter_code
_entity_poly.pdbx_strand_id
1 'polypeptide(L)'
;MSWFNDFGQRLKSLVGQRHSDTDDVDEIQEPQIESSLGSFGQLMISVLVFPLQLLFLPARVLGLFHQSGVQYEDYEGQQGLSGGKKLWHKAKSVGWDILMLPYMIVTAPVRFLRGVANSGLREALFVIPALVMLGFLGYVGLQVLGRSETIHNRYAEEVKQAMKDGEFKKAKTYFTRIMQDRELTQPQKLQWMVVLAETGEKEKANQILDELAPDDGVGYPPAHRAKALRIAFSRNNRNAPLPLKKLENHLTRSREHTPLIQQAWAIYYRSIDNPDKAIEALKVAAQTDPALHIAIAKYEGELNRQEDRQQTLRNAEQKFKQILEQDPMNSRARCLLASSISQQDRLDEAQNILLEGLEINGDGTIRKANAEFFTMRHDRERANQNRVGKRVTYLFQALGANPNHFPIYERLIALTNEKNSDGNNFVRVRNELNHLIAGDHPNPMAHFALSNIFWQHEEFEKATVHLELAYKIEPRFTFVLNNLAWVLAHRDPPDLDRALELAKQAVKTSPKDGRYHDTLGTIYMKLEQYKDAAAEFELSLPTVRNKINVRKKLVDVYTKLGMLEQAKIQEDMIESSSETAQ
;
A
#
# COMPACT_ATOMS: atom_id res chain seq x y z
N MET A 1 4.06 -3.34 -3.16
CA MET A 1 2.95 -2.65 -3.84
C MET A 1 1.57 -3.05 -3.32
N SER A 2 1.39 -4.25 -2.72
CA SER A 2 0.05 -4.69 -2.29
C SER A 2 -0.48 -4.04 -1.01
N TRP A 3 0.38 -3.54 -0.12
CA TRP A 3 -0.07 -3.02 1.18
C TRP A 3 -0.79 -1.67 1.08
N PHE A 4 -0.28 -0.74 0.26
CA PHE A 4 -0.98 0.54 0.03
C PHE A 4 -2.33 0.34 -0.66
N ASN A 5 -2.43 -0.63 -1.58
CA ASN A 5 -3.72 -1.00 -2.17
C ASN A 5 -4.64 -1.70 -1.16
N ASP A 6 -4.10 -2.56 -0.28
CA ASP A 6 -4.87 -3.27 0.74
C ASP A 6 -5.29 -2.33 1.90
N PHE A 7 -4.40 -1.39 2.28
CA PHE A 7 -4.69 -0.34 3.26
C PHE A 7 -5.67 0.71 2.69
N GLY A 8 -5.49 1.11 1.44
CA GLY A 8 -6.42 2.00 0.73
C GLY A 8 -7.80 1.35 0.55
N GLN A 9 -7.86 0.06 0.20
CA GLN A 9 -9.13 -0.68 0.11
C GLN A 9 -9.81 -0.87 1.47
N ARG A 10 -9.05 -1.10 2.54
CA ARG A 10 -9.59 -1.21 3.91
C ARG A 10 -10.01 0.15 4.48
N LEU A 11 -9.33 1.24 4.10
CA LEU A 11 -9.80 2.60 4.38
C LEU A 11 -11.05 2.95 3.57
N LYS A 12 -11.16 2.48 2.32
CA LYS A 12 -12.38 2.62 1.50
C LYS A 12 -13.58 1.86 2.10
N SER A 13 -13.37 0.70 2.70
CA SER A 13 -14.44 -0.04 3.40
C SER A 13 -14.92 0.65 4.68
N LEU A 14 -14.06 1.49 5.29
CA LEU A 14 -14.42 2.31 6.46
C LEU A 14 -15.15 3.61 6.09
N VAL A 15 -15.11 4.01 4.81
CA VAL A 15 -15.71 5.28 4.34
C VAL A 15 -16.93 5.07 3.43
N GLY A 16 -17.42 3.84 3.26
CA GLY A 16 -18.67 3.52 2.58
C GLY A 16 -18.54 3.39 1.05
N GLN A 17 -18.89 2.21 0.56
CA GLN A 17 -18.99 1.89 -0.87
C GLN A 17 -20.16 2.61 -1.54
N ARG A 18 -19.93 3.20 -2.70
CA ARG A 18 -20.85 3.21 -3.84
C ARG A 18 -20.07 3.21 -5.14
N HIS A 19 -20.38 2.24 -6.00
CA HIS A 19 -19.96 2.16 -7.39
C HIS A 19 -20.68 3.21 -8.24
N SER A 20 -19.97 3.77 -9.21
CA SER A 20 -20.51 3.99 -10.55
C SER A 20 -19.34 4.15 -11.55
N ASP A 21 -19.37 3.29 -12.56
CA ASP A 21 -18.58 3.40 -13.78
C ASP A 21 -18.97 4.67 -14.53
N THR A 22 -17.99 5.41 -14.99
CA THR A 22 -17.98 6.03 -16.35
C THR A 22 -16.63 6.70 -16.56
N ASP A 23 -15.92 6.23 -17.58
CA ASP A 23 -14.82 6.95 -18.24
C ASP A 23 -15.41 8.16 -18.95
N ASP A 24 -14.91 9.35 -18.60
CA ASP A 24 -14.78 10.47 -19.51
C ASP A 24 -13.83 11.49 -18.86
N VAL A 25 -12.69 11.66 -19.52
CA VAL A 25 -11.68 12.66 -19.16
C VAL A 25 -12.04 13.95 -19.87
N ASP A 26 -12.89 14.76 -19.25
CA ASP A 26 -13.06 16.15 -19.68
C ASP A 26 -11.98 17.03 -19.02
N GLU A 27 -11.25 17.68 -19.89
CA GLU A 27 -10.30 18.77 -19.59
C GLU A 27 -11.03 19.86 -18.79
N ILE A 28 -10.77 19.92 -17.47
CA ILE A 28 -11.32 20.98 -16.63
C ILE A 28 -10.61 22.27 -16.99
N GLN A 29 -11.28 23.13 -17.77
CA GLN A 29 -10.90 24.52 -17.92
C GLN A 29 -10.80 25.17 -16.53
N GLU A 30 -9.63 25.71 -16.23
CA GLU A 30 -9.40 26.53 -15.03
C GLU A 30 -10.42 27.70 -15.03
N PRO A 31 -11.19 27.88 -13.94
CA PRO A 31 -12.04 29.06 -13.84
C PRO A 31 -11.13 30.29 -13.81
N GLN A 32 -11.42 31.25 -14.68
CA GLN A 32 -10.76 32.55 -14.79
C GLN A 32 -10.99 33.39 -13.51
N ILE A 33 -10.33 33.04 -12.39
CA ILE A 33 -10.36 33.80 -11.13
C ILE A 33 -9.10 34.67 -10.97
N GLU A 34 -8.05 34.43 -11.75
CA GLU A 34 -6.79 35.18 -11.62
C GLU A 34 -6.87 36.62 -12.11
N SER A 35 -7.79 36.97 -13.00
CA SER A 35 -7.92 38.36 -13.49
C SER A 35 -8.59 39.31 -12.49
N SER A 36 -9.37 38.80 -11.53
CA SER A 36 -10.04 39.63 -10.53
C SER A 36 -9.17 39.92 -9.28
N LEU A 37 -8.22 39.03 -8.95
CA LEU A 37 -7.31 39.22 -7.83
C LEU A 37 -6.17 40.20 -8.14
N GLY A 38 -5.69 40.25 -9.38
CA GLY A 38 -4.69 41.22 -9.82
C GLY A 38 -5.21 42.65 -9.79
N SER A 39 -6.44 42.89 -10.21
CA SER A 39 -7.08 44.20 -10.15
C SER A 39 -7.44 44.62 -8.72
N PHE A 40 -7.83 43.64 -7.86
CA PHE A 40 -8.13 43.92 -6.45
C PHE A 40 -6.87 44.19 -5.64
N GLY A 41 -5.76 43.53 -5.91
CA GLY A 41 -4.44 43.80 -5.31
C GLY A 41 -3.91 45.19 -5.66
N GLN A 42 -4.05 45.63 -6.91
CA GLN A 42 -3.70 46.98 -7.36
C GLN A 42 -4.64 48.05 -6.76
N LEU A 43 -5.92 47.74 -6.65
CA LEU A 43 -6.89 48.64 -5.98
C LEU A 43 -6.59 48.75 -4.48
N MET A 44 -6.23 47.67 -3.80
CA MET A 44 -5.85 47.67 -2.38
C MET A 44 -4.55 48.43 -2.13
N ILE A 45 -3.55 48.31 -3.00
CA ILE A 45 -2.31 49.10 -2.91
C ILE A 45 -2.61 50.60 -3.12
N SER A 46 -3.44 50.94 -4.08
CA SER A 46 -3.84 52.31 -4.35
C SER A 46 -4.71 52.92 -3.23
N VAL A 47 -5.59 52.11 -2.62
CA VAL A 47 -6.47 52.55 -1.53
C VAL A 47 -5.75 52.63 -0.19
N LEU A 48 -4.74 51.78 0.07
CA LEU A 48 -3.98 51.78 1.34
C LEU A 48 -2.78 52.70 1.34
N VAL A 49 -2.06 52.83 0.22
CA VAL A 49 -0.84 53.64 0.16
C VAL A 49 -1.15 55.14 0.02
N PHE A 50 -2.18 55.50 -0.72
CA PHE A 50 -2.57 56.91 -0.93
C PHE A 50 -3.09 57.58 0.36
N PRO A 51 -3.94 56.96 1.20
CA PRO A 51 -4.36 57.53 2.48
C PRO A 51 -3.25 57.59 3.53
N LEU A 52 -2.33 56.59 3.54
CA LEU A 52 -1.16 56.60 4.44
C LEU A 52 -0.21 57.74 4.10
N GLN A 53 -0.02 58.09 2.83
CA GLN A 53 0.76 59.25 2.43
C GLN A 53 0.08 60.57 2.83
N LEU A 54 -1.26 60.63 2.78
CA LEU A 54 -2.02 61.78 3.25
C LEU A 54 -2.02 61.94 4.79
N LEU A 55 -1.93 60.83 5.56
CA LEU A 55 -1.84 60.84 7.02
C LEU A 55 -0.48 61.38 7.52
N PHE A 56 0.59 61.18 6.75
CA PHE A 56 1.92 61.66 7.08
C PHE A 56 2.24 63.07 6.55
N LEU A 57 1.43 63.61 5.63
CA LEU A 57 1.60 64.94 5.10
C LEU A 57 1.47 66.06 6.18
N PRO A 58 0.45 66.02 7.07
CA PRO A 58 0.34 67.01 8.15
C PRO A 58 1.47 66.91 9.17
N ALA A 59 1.98 65.71 9.49
CA ALA A 59 3.07 65.52 10.43
C ALA A 59 4.42 66.04 9.89
N ARG A 60 4.64 65.95 8.57
CA ARG A 60 5.81 66.56 7.90
C ARG A 60 5.71 68.08 7.79
N VAL A 61 4.51 68.57 7.57
CA VAL A 61 4.26 70.05 7.45
C VAL A 61 4.28 70.71 8.79
N LEU A 62 3.93 70.06 9.90
CA LEU A 62 3.91 70.65 11.26
C LEU A 62 5.22 70.49 12.03
N GLY A 63 6.30 69.96 11.44
CA GLY A 63 7.60 69.88 12.08
C GLY A 63 7.67 69.02 13.35
N LEU A 64 6.72 68.13 13.60
CA LEU A 64 6.60 67.30 14.79
C LEU A 64 7.59 66.14 14.88
N PHE A 65 8.45 65.99 13.86
CA PHE A 65 9.55 65.00 13.85
C PHE A 65 10.93 65.65 14.04
N HIS A 66 10.98 66.84 14.55
CA HIS A 66 12.24 67.44 14.90
C HIS A 66 12.30 67.63 16.43
N GLN A 67 13.09 66.82 17.06
CA GLN A 67 13.54 66.74 18.44
C GLN A 67 13.03 65.55 19.24
N SER A 68 13.57 64.38 18.94
CA SER A 68 14.06 63.45 19.96
C SER A 68 15.46 63.04 19.52
N GLY A 69 16.43 63.95 19.77
CA GLY A 69 17.83 63.57 19.68
C GLY A 69 18.17 62.56 20.77
N VAL A 70 18.05 61.35 20.50
CA VAL A 70 18.77 60.30 21.21
C VAL A 70 20.06 60.11 20.45
N GLN A 71 21.13 60.74 20.99
CA GLN A 71 22.51 60.45 20.63
C GLN A 71 22.72 58.95 20.82
N TYR A 72 22.97 58.28 19.74
CA TYR A 72 23.58 56.97 19.77
C TYR A 72 25.06 57.17 20.08
N GLU A 73 25.44 57.02 21.34
CA GLU A 73 26.83 56.78 21.70
C GLU A 73 27.21 55.41 21.15
N ASP A 74 28.19 55.45 20.27
CA ASP A 74 28.85 54.24 19.75
C ASP A 74 29.51 53.51 20.93
N TYR A 75 28.91 52.41 21.37
CA TYR A 75 29.55 51.40 22.19
C TYR A 75 30.26 50.39 21.30
N GLU A 76 31.35 50.80 20.69
CA GLU A 76 32.42 49.87 20.31
C GLU A 76 33.18 49.52 21.59
N GLY A 77 32.99 48.32 22.07
CA GLY A 77 33.84 47.78 23.13
C GLY A 77 33.17 46.92 24.18
N GLN A 78 32.44 45.89 23.78
CA GLN A 78 32.30 44.68 24.60
C GLN A 78 31.92 43.49 23.75
N GLN A 79 32.92 42.74 23.33
CA GLN A 79 32.78 41.33 22.91
C GLN A 79 32.32 40.53 24.14
N GLY A 80 31.15 39.91 24.10
CA GLY A 80 30.79 38.91 25.10
C GLY A 80 29.37 38.87 25.65
N LEU A 81 28.37 39.42 24.98
CA LEU A 81 26.97 39.24 25.41
C LEU A 81 26.22 38.33 24.46
N SER A 82 25.81 37.14 24.98
CA SER A 82 25.03 36.14 24.26
C SER A 82 23.77 36.76 23.63
N GLY A 83 23.40 36.29 22.42
CA GLY A 83 22.29 36.81 21.61
C GLY A 83 20.93 36.91 22.31
N GLY A 84 20.73 36.27 23.45
CA GLY A 84 19.51 36.35 24.26
C GLY A 84 19.25 37.69 24.92
N LYS A 85 20.28 38.44 25.33
CA LYS A 85 20.10 39.77 25.96
C LYS A 85 19.73 40.87 24.96
N LYS A 86 20.24 40.80 23.73
CA LYS A 86 19.86 41.74 22.64
C LYS A 86 18.39 41.54 22.20
N LEU A 87 17.91 40.29 22.18
CA LEU A 87 16.50 39.99 21.89
C LEU A 87 15.57 40.50 23.02
N TRP A 88 15.99 40.36 24.28
CA TRP A 88 15.18 40.74 25.43
C TRP A 88 15.00 42.27 25.56
N HIS A 89 16.01 43.06 25.25
CA HIS A 89 15.88 44.51 25.22
C HIS A 89 15.00 45.01 24.07
N LYS A 90 15.08 44.39 22.89
CA LYS A 90 14.22 44.72 21.74
C LYS A 90 12.76 44.26 21.97
N ALA A 91 12.55 43.14 22.65
CA ALA A 91 11.22 42.66 23.04
C ALA A 91 10.58 43.55 24.13
N LYS A 92 11.38 44.15 25.03
CA LYS A 92 10.90 45.04 26.10
C LYS A 92 10.37 46.36 25.57
N SER A 93 10.99 46.96 24.54
CA SER A 93 10.52 48.19 23.92
C SER A 93 9.22 47.98 23.14
N VAL A 94 9.13 46.89 22.34
CA VAL A 94 7.92 46.52 21.60
C VAL A 94 6.78 46.09 22.54
N GLY A 95 7.10 45.45 23.66
CA GLY A 95 6.12 45.05 24.68
C GLY A 95 5.43 46.20 25.38
N TRP A 96 6.16 47.30 25.67
CA TRP A 96 5.58 48.51 26.25
C TRP A 96 4.65 49.25 25.29
N ASP A 97 5.00 49.33 24.01
CA ASP A 97 4.15 49.97 23.00
C ASP A 97 2.84 49.18 22.78
N ILE A 98 2.91 47.86 22.81
CA ILE A 98 1.73 46.97 22.71
C ILE A 98 0.88 47.05 23.99
N LEU A 99 1.48 47.11 25.17
CA LEU A 99 0.78 47.24 26.46
C LEU A 99 0.08 48.58 26.62
N MET A 100 0.67 49.67 26.06
CA MET A 100 0.09 51.01 26.09
C MET A 100 -0.97 51.26 25.01
N LEU A 101 -1.06 50.42 23.98
CA LEU A 101 -2.05 50.53 22.91
C LEU A 101 -3.50 50.53 23.43
N PRO A 102 -3.95 49.62 24.33
CA PRO A 102 -5.29 49.67 24.92
C PRO A 102 -5.54 50.96 25.73
N TYR A 103 -4.53 51.42 26.49
CA TYR A 103 -4.63 52.66 27.24
C TYR A 103 -4.75 53.90 26.32
N MET A 104 -4.00 53.93 25.24
CA MET A 104 -4.12 54.97 24.22
C MET A 104 -5.47 54.92 23.50
N ILE A 105 -5.98 53.76 23.16
CA ILE A 105 -7.28 53.58 22.52
C ILE A 105 -8.42 54.07 23.46
N VAL A 106 -8.38 53.74 24.73
CA VAL A 106 -9.41 54.14 25.72
C VAL A 106 -9.31 55.64 26.09
N THR A 107 -8.08 56.20 26.19
CA THR A 107 -7.91 57.58 26.61
C THR A 107 -7.92 58.59 25.44
N ALA A 108 -7.68 58.13 24.20
CA ALA A 108 -7.74 59.01 23.03
C ALA A 108 -9.11 59.66 22.80
N PRO A 109 -10.25 58.98 22.93
CA PRO A 109 -11.56 59.61 22.84
C PRO A 109 -11.81 60.63 23.95
N VAL A 110 -11.35 60.36 25.19
CA VAL A 110 -11.52 61.27 26.31
C VAL A 110 -10.65 62.53 26.15
N ARG A 111 -9.40 62.36 25.71
CA ARG A 111 -8.50 63.48 25.39
C ARG A 111 -9.02 64.29 24.21
N PHE A 112 -9.58 63.60 23.21
CA PHE A 112 -10.21 64.23 22.07
C PHE A 112 -11.44 65.06 22.47
N LEU A 113 -12.38 64.47 23.25
CA LEU A 113 -13.56 65.18 23.73
C LEU A 113 -13.17 66.42 24.61
N ARG A 114 -12.08 66.34 25.39
CA ARG A 114 -11.53 67.45 26.14
C ARG A 114 -10.89 68.50 25.23
N GLY A 115 -10.24 68.07 24.16
CA GLY A 115 -9.67 68.99 23.13
C GLY A 115 -10.80 69.73 22.39
N VAL A 116 -11.83 69.02 21.98
CA VAL A 116 -13.00 69.60 21.29
C VAL A 116 -13.76 70.61 22.18
N ALA A 117 -13.84 70.35 23.49
CA ALA A 117 -14.46 71.26 24.45
C ALA A 117 -13.68 72.56 24.62
N ASN A 118 -12.36 72.51 24.39
CA ASN A 118 -11.47 73.68 24.58
C ASN A 118 -11.17 74.45 23.27
N SER A 119 -11.23 73.86 22.11
CA SER A 119 -10.76 74.48 20.84
C SER A 119 -11.87 74.73 19.80
N GLY A 120 -13.09 74.40 20.12
CA GLY A 120 -14.27 74.64 19.26
C GLY A 120 -14.52 73.66 18.11
N LEU A 121 -15.72 73.80 17.57
CA LEU A 121 -16.29 72.80 16.61
C LEU A 121 -15.49 72.60 15.32
N ARG A 122 -14.65 73.52 14.93
CA ARG A 122 -13.88 73.46 13.67
C ARG A 122 -12.84 72.36 13.61
N GLU A 123 -12.15 72.05 14.74
CA GLU A 123 -11.13 70.99 14.77
C GLU A 123 -11.73 69.64 14.87
N ALA A 124 -12.94 69.47 15.45
CA ALA A 124 -13.68 68.23 15.49
C ALA A 124 -14.05 67.74 14.11
N LEU A 125 -14.35 68.65 13.17
CA LEU A 125 -14.69 68.28 11.79
C LEU A 125 -13.54 67.62 11.02
N PHE A 126 -12.29 67.83 11.37
CA PHE A 126 -11.14 67.16 10.73
C PHE A 126 -10.83 65.76 11.30
N VAL A 127 -11.28 65.45 12.53
CA VAL A 127 -10.99 64.15 13.18
C VAL A 127 -12.09 63.12 12.92
N ILE A 128 -13.33 63.55 12.67
CA ILE A 128 -14.44 62.68 12.33
C ILE A 128 -14.13 61.77 11.12
N PRO A 129 -13.61 62.28 9.98
CA PRO A 129 -13.25 61.45 8.85
C PRO A 129 -12.17 60.41 9.16
N ALA A 130 -11.21 60.75 10.00
CA ALA A 130 -10.13 59.83 10.43
C ALA A 130 -10.67 58.70 11.31
N LEU A 131 -11.60 58.99 12.23
CA LEU A 131 -12.27 57.96 13.06
C LEU A 131 -13.19 57.07 12.25
N VAL A 132 -13.93 57.62 11.30
CA VAL A 132 -14.77 56.85 10.36
C VAL A 132 -13.90 55.94 9.52
N MET A 133 -12.77 56.41 9.04
CA MET A 133 -11.83 55.64 8.25
C MET A 133 -11.17 54.51 9.06
N LEU A 134 -10.77 54.77 10.33
CA LEU A 134 -10.29 53.75 11.25
C LEU A 134 -11.34 52.69 11.55
N GLY A 135 -12.59 53.08 11.78
CA GLY A 135 -13.73 52.16 11.94
C GLY A 135 -13.97 51.34 10.69
N PHE A 136 -13.89 51.96 9.52
CA PHE A 136 -14.01 51.25 8.25
C PHE A 136 -12.87 50.26 8.00
N LEU A 137 -11.62 50.65 8.27
CA LEU A 137 -10.46 49.77 8.16
C LEU A 137 -10.54 48.59 9.15
N GLY A 138 -11.01 48.84 10.37
CA GLY A 138 -11.32 47.80 11.37
C GLY A 138 -12.39 46.83 10.89
N TYR A 139 -13.48 47.36 10.33
CA TYR A 139 -14.56 46.56 9.76
C TYR A 139 -14.08 45.72 8.56
N VAL A 140 -13.32 46.32 7.64
CA VAL A 140 -12.74 45.60 6.49
C VAL A 140 -11.77 44.52 6.97
N GLY A 141 -10.93 44.82 7.98
CA GLY A 141 -10.02 43.87 8.60
C GLY A 141 -10.76 42.66 9.19
N LEU A 142 -11.83 42.91 9.94
CA LEU A 142 -12.70 41.83 10.48
C LEU A 142 -13.40 41.03 9.39
N GLN A 143 -13.86 41.69 8.32
CA GLN A 143 -14.44 40.98 7.16
C GLN A 143 -13.42 40.12 6.41
N VAL A 144 -12.19 40.58 6.24
CA VAL A 144 -11.11 39.83 5.60
C VAL A 144 -10.71 38.62 6.45
N LEU A 145 -10.56 38.81 7.75
CA LEU A 145 -10.24 37.72 8.70
C LEU A 145 -11.37 36.68 8.73
N GLY A 146 -12.64 37.10 8.79
CA GLY A 146 -13.79 36.21 8.78
C GLY A 146 -13.94 35.45 7.46
N ARG A 147 -13.64 36.09 6.33
CA ARG A 147 -13.64 35.43 5.00
C ARG A 147 -12.53 34.40 4.88
N SER A 148 -11.33 34.68 5.40
CA SER A 148 -10.22 33.73 5.41
C SER A 148 -10.61 32.44 6.16
N GLU A 149 -11.20 32.55 7.33
CA GLU A 149 -11.64 31.37 8.10
C GLU A 149 -12.74 30.56 7.38
N THR A 150 -13.70 31.25 6.76
CA THR A 150 -14.76 30.60 5.98
C THR A 150 -14.20 29.84 4.77
N ILE A 151 -13.22 30.42 4.07
CA ILE A 151 -12.55 29.79 2.92
C ILE A 151 -11.77 28.53 3.37
N HIS A 152 -11.03 28.61 4.49
CA HIS A 152 -10.30 27.45 5.02
C HIS A 152 -11.23 26.31 5.43
N ASN A 153 -12.34 26.62 6.09
CA ASN A 153 -13.33 25.61 6.47
C ASN A 153 -13.94 24.95 5.23
N ARG A 154 -14.18 25.71 4.17
CA ARG A 154 -14.64 25.17 2.89
C ARG A 154 -13.60 24.24 2.27
N TYR A 155 -12.33 24.63 2.19
CA TYR A 155 -11.28 23.74 1.67
C TYR A 155 -11.11 22.49 2.53
N ALA A 156 -11.27 22.57 3.84
CA ALA A 156 -11.22 21.40 4.72
C ALA A 156 -12.36 20.41 4.44
N GLU A 157 -13.58 20.91 4.16
CA GLU A 157 -14.71 20.05 3.77
C GLU A 157 -14.51 19.47 2.36
N GLU A 158 -14.01 20.24 1.39
CA GLU A 158 -13.67 19.75 0.05
C GLU A 158 -12.58 18.66 0.11
N VAL A 159 -11.58 18.79 0.99
CA VAL A 159 -10.60 17.71 1.25
C VAL A 159 -11.29 16.44 1.73
N LYS A 160 -12.18 16.54 2.72
CA LYS A 160 -12.91 15.37 3.24
C LYS A 160 -13.74 14.69 2.15
N GLN A 161 -14.44 15.49 1.35
CA GLN A 161 -15.25 14.97 0.26
C GLN A 161 -14.36 14.31 -0.81
N ALA A 162 -13.32 14.97 -1.28
CA ALA A 162 -12.40 14.43 -2.28
C ALA A 162 -11.70 13.14 -1.79
N MET A 163 -11.33 13.06 -0.51
CA MET A 163 -10.79 11.83 0.08
C MET A 163 -11.82 10.71 0.13
N LYS A 164 -13.09 11.03 0.43
CA LYS A 164 -14.21 10.07 0.44
C LYS A 164 -14.47 9.51 -0.96
N ASP A 165 -14.40 10.37 -1.97
CA ASP A 165 -14.63 10.01 -3.37
C ASP A 165 -13.42 9.32 -4.01
N GLY A 166 -12.27 9.28 -3.31
CA GLY A 166 -11.01 8.72 -3.81
C GLY A 166 -10.24 9.63 -4.76
N GLU A 167 -10.64 10.91 -4.89
CA GLU A 167 -10.02 11.94 -5.73
C GLU A 167 -8.78 12.54 -5.07
N PHE A 168 -7.76 11.72 -4.78
CA PHE A 168 -6.58 12.15 -4.00
C PHE A 168 -5.77 13.28 -4.65
N LYS A 169 -5.75 13.40 -5.98
CA LYS A 169 -5.10 14.51 -6.68
C LYS A 169 -5.79 15.85 -6.35
N LYS A 170 -7.12 15.85 -6.33
CA LYS A 170 -7.94 17.01 -5.98
C LYS A 170 -7.78 17.36 -4.49
N ALA A 171 -7.82 16.37 -3.61
CA ALA A 171 -7.52 16.55 -2.19
C ALA A 171 -6.13 17.18 -1.97
N LYS A 172 -5.11 16.76 -2.74
CA LYS A 172 -3.77 17.32 -2.70
C LYS A 172 -3.76 18.81 -3.05
N THR A 173 -4.49 19.23 -4.07
CA THR A 173 -4.59 20.64 -4.47
C THR A 173 -5.21 21.48 -3.35
N TYR A 174 -6.29 21.00 -2.71
CA TYR A 174 -6.91 21.72 -1.60
C TYR A 174 -5.99 21.80 -0.37
N PHE A 175 -5.28 20.73 -0.03
CA PHE A 175 -4.28 20.78 1.05
C PHE A 175 -3.17 21.78 0.76
N THR A 176 -2.67 21.85 -0.47
CA THR A 176 -1.65 22.83 -0.87
C THR A 176 -2.15 24.26 -0.67
N ARG A 177 -3.42 24.53 -0.95
CA ARG A 177 -4.04 25.83 -0.70
C ARG A 177 -4.14 26.15 0.81
N ILE A 178 -4.55 25.17 1.63
CA ILE A 178 -4.59 25.35 3.08
C ILE A 178 -3.20 25.67 3.65
N MET A 179 -2.15 24.98 3.18
CA MET A 179 -0.77 25.15 3.64
C MET A 179 -0.13 26.49 3.24
N GLN A 180 -0.68 27.20 2.25
CA GLN A 180 -0.19 28.55 1.88
C GLN A 180 -0.43 29.57 2.99
N ASP A 181 -1.51 29.40 3.76
CA ASP A 181 -1.97 30.40 4.71
C ASP A 181 -1.76 30.00 6.18
N ARG A 182 -1.66 28.71 6.48
CA ARG A 182 -1.48 28.20 7.85
C ARG A 182 -0.84 26.83 7.90
N GLU A 183 -0.27 26.50 9.06
CA GLU A 183 0.18 25.14 9.35
C GLU A 183 -0.99 24.17 9.52
N LEU A 184 -0.80 22.92 9.07
CA LEU A 184 -1.77 21.87 9.25
C LEU A 184 -1.83 21.42 10.72
N THR A 185 -3.04 21.21 11.23
CA THR A 185 -3.25 20.56 12.52
C THR A 185 -2.84 19.08 12.47
N GLN A 186 -2.60 18.44 13.62
CA GLN A 186 -2.23 17.01 13.66
C GLN A 186 -3.20 16.09 12.90
N PRO A 187 -4.55 16.24 13.04
CA PRO A 187 -5.49 15.47 12.20
C PRO A 187 -5.31 15.73 10.70
N GLN A 188 -5.11 17.00 10.31
CA GLN A 188 -4.91 17.37 8.91
C GLN A 188 -3.57 16.87 8.37
N LYS A 189 -2.47 16.90 9.15
CA LYS A 189 -1.19 16.28 8.79
C LYS A 189 -1.36 14.77 8.53
N LEU A 190 -2.15 14.09 9.36
CA LEU A 190 -2.43 12.65 9.16
C LEU A 190 -3.22 12.40 7.86
N GLN A 191 -4.22 13.22 7.56
CA GLN A 191 -4.96 13.15 6.28
C GLN A 191 -4.05 13.47 5.10
N TRP A 192 -3.20 14.49 5.22
CA TRP A 192 -2.22 14.87 4.20
C TRP A 192 -1.22 13.74 3.91
N MET A 193 -0.77 13.03 4.94
CA MET A 193 0.07 11.83 4.80
C MET A 193 -0.62 10.77 3.93
N VAL A 194 -1.92 10.51 4.13
CA VAL A 194 -2.69 9.57 3.31
C VAL A 194 -2.74 10.03 1.85
N VAL A 195 -3.03 11.31 1.61
CA VAL A 195 -3.08 11.89 0.26
C VAL A 195 -1.74 11.77 -0.46
N LEU A 196 -0.62 12.06 0.23
CA LEU A 196 0.73 11.89 -0.33
C LEU A 196 1.03 10.42 -0.66
N ALA A 197 0.65 9.50 0.19
CA ALA A 197 0.84 8.07 -0.03
C ALA A 197 0.09 7.58 -1.29
N GLU A 198 -1.17 7.99 -1.46
CA GLU A 198 -2.02 7.63 -2.60
C GLU A 198 -1.58 8.34 -3.91
N THR A 199 -0.98 9.53 -3.81
CA THR A 199 -0.43 10.25 -4.99
C THR A 199 1.01 9.85 -5.34
N GLY A 200 1.60 8.86 -4.63
CA GLY A 200 2.91 8.27 -4.94
C GLY A 200 4.10 8.87 -4.19
N GLU A 201 3.92 9.91 -3.38
CA GLU A 201 4.98 10.58 -2.60
C GLU A 201 5.23 9.88 -1.26
N LYS A 202 5.60 8.61 -1.31
CA LYS A 202 5.70 7.71 -0.15
C LYS A 202 6.73 8.16 0.88
N GLU A 203 7.86 8.71 0.44
CA GLU A 203 8.92 9.19 1.31
C GLU A 203 8.44 10.35 2.19
N LYS A 204 7.75 11.33 1.59
CA LYS A 204 7.17 12.45 2.34
C LYS A 204 6.05 12.00 3.29
N ALA A 205 5.21 11.07 2.83
CA ALA A 205 4.18 10.48 3.68
C ALA A 205 4.79 9.77 4.91
N ASN A 206 5.90 9.04 4.73
CA ASN A 206 6.61 8.39 5.83
C ASN A 206 7.22 9.42 6.79
N GLN A 207 7.84 10.49 6.30
CA GLN A 207 8.40 11.56 7.14
C GLN A 207 7.34 12.20 8.04
N ILE A 208 6.16 12.51 7.48
CA ILE A 208 5.04 13.07 8.26
C ILE A 208 4.54 12.06 9.30
N LEU A 209 4.46 10.78 8.96
CA LEU A 209 4.04 9.76 9.91
C LEU A 209 5.07 9.57 11.03
N ASP A 210 6.36 9.67 10.74
CA ASP A 210 7.43 9.59 11.73
C ASP A 210 7.46 10.85 12.63
N GLU A 211 7.14 12.03 12.10
CA GLU A 211 6.95 13.26 12.89
C GLU A 211 5.75 13.13 13.86
N LEU A 212 4.60 12.66 13.36
CA LEU A 212 3.37 12.52 14.15
C LEU A 212 3.42 11.36 15.15
N ALA A 213 4.16 10.29 14.85
CA ALA A 213 4.30 9.10 15.67
C ALA A 213 5.78 8.68 15.81
N PRO A 214 6.59 9.45 16.57
CA PRO A 214 7.98 9.11 16.83
C PRO A 214 8.07 7.77 17.59
N ASP A 215 9.12 6.99 17.33
CA ASP A 215 9.30 5.68 17.93
C ASP A 215 9.39 5.74 19.47
N ASP A 216 10.05 6.79 20.00
CA ASP A 216 10.29 6.97 21.44
C ASP A 216 9.54 8.18 22.05
N GLY A 217 8.62 8.82 21.32
CA GLY A 217 7.89 10.02 21.75
C GLY A 217 6.39 9.81 21.99
N VAL A 218 5.74 10.79 22.62
CA VAL A 218 4.31 10.73 22.95
C VAL A 218 3.41 10.85 21.70
N GLY A 219 3.81 11.60 20.71
CA GLY A 219 3.14 11.73 19.41
C GLY A 219 1.60 11.88 19.39
N TYR A 220 1.02 11.73 18.19
CA TYR A 220 -0.42 11.80 17.97
C TYR A 220 -1.02 10.37 17.95
N PRO A 221 -1.96 10.00 18.86
CA PRO A 221 -2.44 8.64 19.00
C PRO A 221 -2.98 8.00 17.71
N PRO A 222 -3.77 8.69 16.84
CA PRO A 222 -4.19 8.11 15.56
C PRO A 222 -3.03 7.85 14.59
N ALA A 223 -1.94 8.61 14.66
CA ALA A 223 -0.75 8.34 13.86
C ALA A 223 0.03 7.12 14.39
N HIS A 224 0.11 6.95 15.72
CA HIS A 224 0.64 5.73 16.33
C HIS A 224 -0.18 4.51 15.91
N ARG A 225 -1.51 4.61 15.86
CA ARG A 225 -2.38 3.57 15.30
C ARG A 225 -1.97 3.22 13.85
N ALA A 226 -1.87 4.22 12.99
CA ALA A 226 -1.51 4.01 11.58
C ALA A 226 -0.14 3.32 11.46
N LYS A 227 0.84 3.73 12.28
CA LYS A 227 2.19 3.15 12.28
C LYS A 227 2.21 1.72 12.83
N ALA A 228 1.47 1.44 13.90
CA ALA A 228 1.30 0.09 14.44
C ALA A 228 0.69 -0.87 13.42
N LEU A 229 -0.41 -0.46 12.77
CA LEU A 229 -1.05 -1.26 11.72
C LEU A 229 -0.12 -1.49 10.53
N ARG A 230 0.65 -0.47 10.14
CA ARG A 230 1.66 -0.61 9.06
C ARG A 230 2.71 -1.65 9.44
N ILE A 231 3.24 -1.62 10.65
CA ILE A 231 4.24 -2.58 11.12
C ILE A 231 3.64 -3.99 11.19
N ALA A 232 2.48 -4.15 11.82
CA ALA A 232 1.85 -5.45 12.03
C ALA A 232 1.45 -6.15 10.72
N PHE A 233 0.95 -5.40 9.73
CA PHE A 233 0.42 -5.95 8.48
C PHE A 233 1.34 -5.75 7.27
N SER A 234 2.58 -5.23 7.46
CA SER A 234 3.56 -5.07 6.38
C SER A 234 4.00 -6.43 5.84
N ARG A 235 3.73 -6.68 4.55
CA ARG A 235 4.14 -7.90 3.83
C ARG A 235 5.49 -7.78 3.12
N ASN A 236 6.15 -6.62 3.19
CA ASN A 236 7.29 -6.31 2.32
C ASN A 236 8.56 -7.13 2.57
N ASN A 237 8.63 -7.87 3.68
CA ASN A 237 9.75 -8.79 3.89
C ASN A 237 9.31 -9.95 4.80
N ARG A 238 8.82 -11.05 4.20
CA ARG A 238 8.39 -12.24 4.94
C ARG A 238 9.50 -12.86 5.82
N ASN A 239 10.75 -12.53 5.54
CA ASN A 239 11.93 -13.06 6.23
C ASN A 239 12.56 -12.05 7.20
N ALA A 240 12.12 -10.78 7.24
CA ALA A 240 12.63 -9.81 8.21
C ALA A 240 11.92 -10.00 9.57
N PRO A 241 12.64 -10.04 10.68
CA PRO A 241 12.03 -10.10 11.99
C PRO A 241 11.16 -8.86 12.24
N LEU A 242 9.98 -9.08 12.83
CA LEU A 242 9.08 -8.01 13.19
C LEU A 242 9.74 -7.10 14.23
N PRO A 243 9.74 -5.77 14.07
CA PRO A 243 10.31 -4.84 15.05
C PRO A 243 9.39 -4.73 16.29
N LEU A 244 9.42 -5.77 17.15
CA LEU A 244 8.47 -5.99 18.25
C LEU A 244 8.40 -4.82 19.21
N LYS A 245 9.54 -4.26 19.66
CA LYS A 245 9.58 -3.12 20.57
C LYS A 245 8.90 -1.88 19.99
N LYS A 246 9.10 -1.61 18.70
CA LYS A 246 8.43 -0.50 18.02
C LYS A 246 6.94 -0.75 17.90
N LEU A 247 6.54 -1.97 17.53
CA LEU A 247 5.14 -2.36 17.42
C LEU A 247 4.41 -2.18 18.76
N GLU A 248 4.96 -2.70 19.85
CA GLU A 248 4.42 -2.56 21.21
C GLU A 248 4.26 -1.08 21.61
N ASN A 249 5.30 -0.26 21.41
CA ASN A 249 5.27 1.15 21.71
C ASN A 249 4.14 1.88 20.98
N HIS A 250 3.97 1.61 19.67
CA HIS A 250 2.92 2.25 18.88
C HIS A 250 1.53 1.72 19.23
N LEU A 251 1.37 0.43 19.48
CA LEU A 251 0.11 -0.16 19.94
C LEU A 251 -0.35 0.46 21.27
N THR A 252 0.55 0.55 22.24
CA THR A 252 0.27 1.14 23.56
C THR A 252 -0.12 2.62 23.45
N ARG A 253 0.56 3.38 22.60
CA ARG A 253 0.32 4.81 22.42
C ARG A 253 -0.88 5.13 21.53
N SER A 254 -1.39 4.17 20.76
CA SER A 254 -2.58 4.36 19.94
C SER A 254 -3.82 4.65 20.78
N ARG A 255 -3.86 4.15 22.04
CA ARG A 255 -4.97 4.31 23.00
C ARG A 255 -6.33 3.86 22.47
N GLU A 256 -6.36 3.05 21.43
CA GLU A 256 -7.59 2.59 20.80
C GLU A 256 -7.74 1.06 20.94
N HIS A 257 -8.99 0.60 20.98
CA HIS A 257 -9.35 -0.83 21.06
C HIS A 257 -10.16 -1.28 19.84
N THR A 258 -9.87 -0.70 18.67
CA THR A 258 -10.56 -1.11 17.44
C THR A 258 -10.22 -2.56 17.07
N PRO A 259 -11.08 -3.28 16.32
CA PRO A 259 -10.82 -4.66 15.92
C PRO A 259 -9.47 -4.86 15.21
N LEU A 260 -9.05 -3.87 14.39
CA LEU A 260 -7.75 -3.92 13.71
C LEU A 260 -6.58 -3.78 14.69
N ILE A 261 -6.70 -2.96 15.72
CA ILE A 261 -5.67 -2.83 16.77
C ILE A 261 -5.60 -4.11 17.59
N GLN A 262 -6.73 -4.75 17.89
CA GLN A 262 -6.74 -6.05 18.58
C GLN A 262 -6.09 -7.14 17.73
N GLN A 263 -6.31 -7.15 16.41
CA GLN A 263 -5.58 -8.04 15.51
C GLN A 263 -4.06 -7.77 15.50
N ALA A 264 -3.66 -6.51 15.54
CA ALA A 264 -2.24 -6.14 15.62
C ALA A 264 -1.62 -6.55 16.96
N TRP A 265 -2.35 -6.43 18.07
CA TRP A 265 -1.95 -6.98 19.37
C TRP A 265 -1.81 -8.51 19.32
N ALA A 266 -2.72 -9.21 18.68
CA ALA A 266 -2.62 -10.66 18.50
C ALA A 266 -1.36 -11.07 17.73
N ILE A 267 -0.99 -10.33 16.69
CA ILE A 267 0.26 -10.54 15.95
C ILE A 267 1.47 -10.32 16.86
N TYR A 268 1.48 -9.25 17.65
CA TYR A 268 2.53 -8.97 18.62
C TYR A 268 2.65 -10.09 19.64
N TYR A 269 1.56 -10.47 20.33
CA TYR A 269 1.56 -11.52 21.34
C TYR A 269 2.02 -12.87 20.80
N ARG A 270 1.60 -13.22 19.58
CA ARG A 270 2.09 -14.43 18.93
C ARG A 270 3.60 -14.38 18.67
N SER A 271 4.13 -13.22 18.28
CA SER A 271 5.56 -13.06 17.97
C SER A 271 6.46 -13.09 19.22
N ILE A 272 5.88 -12.91 20.42
CA ILE A 272 6.57 -13.06 21.72
C ILE A 272 6.20 -14.37 22.41
N ASP A 273 5.67 -15.34 21.66
CA ASP A 273 5.25 -16.66 22.15
C ASP A 273 4.23 -16.62 23.31
N ASN A 274 3.28 -15.69 23.22
CA ASN A 274 2.16 -15.59 24.18
C ASN A 274 0.81 -15.82 23.47
N PRO A 275 0.50 -17.08 23.12
CA PRO A 275 -0.68 -17.39 22.33
C PRO A 275 -2.01 -17.14 23.06
N ASP A 276 -2.03 -17.22 24.39
CA ASP A 276 -3.23 -16.97 25.19
C ASP A 276 -3.71 -15.53 25.04
N LYS A 277 -2.82 -14.56 25.21
CA LYS A 277 -3.14 -13.15 24.99
C LYS A 277 -3.47 -12.86 23.52
N ALA A 278 -2.85 -13.58 22.58
CA ALA A 278 -3.20 -13.45 21.16
C ALA A 278 -4.65 -13.90 20.90
N ILE A 279 -5.08 -15.02 21.47
CA ILE A 279 -6.47 -15.51 21.36
C ILE A 279 -7.45 -14.53 22.04
N GLU A 280 -7.11 -14.01 23.22
CA GLU A 280 -7.95 -13.03 23.95
C GLU A 280 -8.16 -11.76 23.09
N ALA A 281 -7.11 -11.20 22.54
CA ALA A 281 -7.20 -10.05 21.66
C ALA A 281 -8.06 -10.33 20.41
N LEU A 282 -7.92 -11.50 19.79
CA LEU A 282 -8.76 -11.91 18.67
C LEU A 282 -10.21 -12.11 19.07
N LYS A 283 -10.51 -12.65 20.24
CA LYS A 283 -11.90 -12.81 20.74
C LYS A 283 -12.60 -11.47 20.87
N VAL A 284 -11.91 -10.44 21.35
CA VAL A 284 -12.45 -9.07 21.40
C VAL A 284 -12.73 -8.56 19.98
N ALA A 285 -11.81 -8.72 19.05
CA ALA A 285 -11.98 -8.29 17.68
C ALA A 285 -13.10 -9.07 16.94
N ALA A 286 -13.28 -10.36 17.25
CA ALA A 286 -14.30 -11.23 16.66
C ALA A 286 -15.74 -10.87 17.02
N GLN A 287 -15.96 -10.01 18.01
CA GLN A 287 -17.29 -9.47 18.30
C GLN A 287 -17.84 -8.64 17.13
N THR A 288 -16.97 -7.96 16.41
CA THR A 288 -17.34 -7.12 15.26
C THR A 288 -16.98 -7.73 13.91
N ASP A 289 -15.96 -8.60 13.85
CA ASP A 289 -15.59 -9.34 12.63
C ASP A 289 -15.63 -10.85 12.90
N PRO A 290 -16.76 -11.53 12.60
CA PRO A 290 -16.88 -12.98 12.79
C PRO A 290 -15.85 -13.83 12.05
N ALA A 291 -15.22 -13.30 11.00
CA ALA A 291 -14.17 -14.01 10.25
C ALA A 291 -12.97 -14.38 11.13
N LEU A 292 -12.73 -13.64 12.21
CA LEU A 292 -11.61 -13.87 13.12
C LEU A 292 -11.75 -15.16 13.94
N HIS A 293 -12.96 -15.71 14.08
CA HIS A 293 -13.14 -17.03 14.71
C HIS A 293 -12.35 -18.13 13.99
N ILE A 294 -12.17 -18.02 12.66
CA ILE A 294 -11.35 -18.96 11.90
C ILE A 294 -9.86 -18.88 12.32
N ALA A 295 -9.36 -17.66 12.58
CA ALA A 295 -7.99 -17.45 13.06
C ALA A 295 -7.82 -17.95 14.51
N ILE A 296 -8.81 -17.70 15.37
CA ILE A 296 -8.84 -18.20 16.76
C ILE A 296 -8.79 -19.73 16.74
N ALA A 297 -9.67 -20.38 16.01
CA ALA A 297 -9.73 -21.84 15.90
C ALA A 297 -8.40 -22.45 15.39
N LYS A 298 -7.71 -21.74 14.48
CA LYS A 298 -6.37 -22.16 14.05
C LYS A 298 -5.36 -22.10 15.19
N TYR A 299 -5.32 -21.03 16.00
CA TYR A 299 -4.40 -20.91 17.14
C TYR A 299 -4.74 -21.92 18.24
N GLU A 300 -6.02 -22.13 18.54
CA GLU A 300 -6.45 -23.16 19.49
C GLU A 300 -6.03 -24.56 19.03
N GLY A 301 -6.06 -24.84 17.72
CA GLY A 301 -5.55 -26.09 17.14
C GLY A 301 -4.02 -26.24 17.27
N GLU A 302 -3.26 -25.17 17.04
CA GLU A 302 -1.80 -25.15 17.23
C GLU A 302 -1.41 -25.42 18.69
N LEU A 303 -2.26 -25.04 19.65
CA LEU A 303 -2.09 -25.29 21.09
C LEU A 303 -2.67 -26.63 21.57
N ASN A 304 -3.14 -27.49 20.65
CA ASN A 304 -3.85 -28.76 20.96
C ASN A 304 -5.12 -28.60 21.81
N ARG A 305 -5.76 -27.42 21.84
CA ARG A 305 -7.01 -27.14 22.54
C ARG A 305 -8.21 -27.52 21.66
N GLN A 306 -8.42 -28.82 21.48
CA GLN A 306 -9.38 -29.30 20.49
C GLN A 306 -10.84 -28.97 20.87
N GLU A 307 -11.20 -28.97 22.14
CA GLU A 307 -12.56 -28.62 22.61
C GLU A 307 -12.88 -27.15 22.35
N ASP A 308 -11.97 -26.23 22.73
CA ASP A 308 -12.11 -24.79 22.48
C ASP A 308 -12.21 -24.52 20.98
N ARG A 309 -11.34 -25.15 20.18
CA ARG A 309 -11.36 -25.05 18.72
C ARG A 309 -12.69 -25.47 18.13
N GLN A 310 -13.25 -26.61 18.56
CA GLN A 310 -14.54 -27.07 18.08
C GLN A 310 -15.68 -26.12 18.48
N GLN A 311 -15.62 -25.56 19.68
CA GLN A 311 -16.61 -24.58 20.13
C GLN A 311 -16.51 -23.28 19.32
N THR A 312 -15.28 -22.79 19.08
CA THR A 312 -15.05 -21.59 18.28
C THR A 312 -15.55 -21.76 16.85
N LEU A 313 -15.34 -22.95 16.23
CA LEU A 313 -15.83 -23.24 14.88
C LEU A 313 -17.36 -23.33 14.82
N ARG A 314 -18.03 -23.90 15.85
CA ARG A 314 -19.50 -23.92 15.93
C ARG A 314 -20.07 -22.51 16.07
N ASN A 315 -19.44 -21.67 16.87
CA ASN A 315 -19.84 -20.26 17.01
C ASN A 315 -19.70 -19.49 15.68
N ALA A 316 -18.60 -19.74 14.96
CA ALA A 316 -18.39 -19.17 13.61
C ALA A 316 -19.48 -19.63 12.63
N GLU A 317 -19.75 -20.94 12.60
CA GLU A 317 -20.79 -21.53 11.75
C GLU A 317 -22.17 -20.88 12.00
N GLN A 318 -22.58 -20.74 13.27
CA GLN A 318 -23.85 -20.11 13.62
C GLN A 318 -23.92 -18.66 13.14
N LYS A 319 -22.85 -17.88 13.37
CA LYS A 319 -22.82 -16.48 12.94
C LYS A 319 -22.86 -16.32 11.43
N PHE A 320 -22.16 -17.16 10.68
CA PHE A 320 -22.20 -17.09 9.22
C PHE A 320 -23.53 -17.54 8.64
N LYS A 321 -24.19 -18.53 9.24
CA LYS A 321 -25.57 -18.90 8.87
C LYS A 321 -26.53 -17.73 9.08
N GLN A 322 -26.47 -17.03 10.22
CA GLN A 322 -27.29 -15.83 10.47
C GLN A 322 -27.04 -14.71 9.45
N ILE A 323 -25.78 -14.49 9.03
CA ILE A 323 -25.48 -13.51 7.99
C ILE A 323 -26.11 -13.92 6.66
N LEU A 324 -26.04 -15.22 6.30
CA LEU A 324 -26.62 -15.72 5.04
C LEU A 324 -28.13 -15.76 5.05
N GLU A 325 -28.78 -15.89 6.19
CA GLU A 325 -30.24 -15.72 6.34
C GLU A 325 -30.68 -14.29 6.01
N GLN A 326 -29.87 -13.28 6.36
CA GLN A 326 -30.13 -11.88 6.07
C GLN A 326 -29.71 -11.47 4.64
N ASP A 327 -28.59 -12.02 4.16
CA ASP A 327 -28.01 -11.75 2.85
C ASP A 327 -27.52 -13.05 2.18
N PRO A 328 -28.43 -13.81 1.50
CA PRO A 328 -28.08 -15.04 0.81
C PRO A 328 -27.02 -14.89 -0.30
N MET A 329 -26.83 -13.65 -0.83
CA MET A 329 -25.85 -13.34 -1.87
C MET A 329 -24.46 -13.08 -1.32
N ASN A 330 -24.25 -13.12 0.00
CA ASN A 330 -22.98 -12.80 0.65
C ASN A 330 -21.93 -13.90 0.42
N SER A 331 -21.22 -13.80 -0.66
CA SER A 331 -20.17 -14.77 -1.04
C SER A 331 -19.09 -14.93 0.03
N ARG A 332 -18.71 -13.83 0.71
CA ARG A 332 -17.70 -13.90 1.77
C ARG A 332 -18.18 -14.72 2.96
N ALA A 333 -19.40 -14.49 3.42
CA ALA A 333 -19.96 -15.25 4.53
C ALA A 333 -20.11 -16.73 4.19
N ARG A 334 -20.52 -17.05 2.95
CA ARG A 334 -20.63 -18.42 2.45
C ARG A 334 -19.29 -19.14 2.40
N CYS A 335 -18.23 -18.48 1.93
CA CYS A 335 -16.87 -19.04 1.93
C CYS A 335 -16.36 -19.28 3.36
N LEU A 336 -16.63 -18.37 4.30
CA LEU A 336 -16.21 -18.51 5.70
C LEU A 336 -17.02 -19.61 6.41
N LEU A 337 -18.30 -19.76 6.08
CA LEU A 337 -19.14 -20.88 6.56
C LEU A 337 -18.54 -22.21 6.08
N ALA A 338 -18.28 -22.36 4.80
CA ALA A 338 -17.68 -23.57 4.25
C ALA A 338 -16.30 -23.87 4.87
N SER A 339 -15.50 -22.84 5.10
CA SER A 339 -14.20 -22.95 5.77
C SER A 339 -14.35 -23.45 7.22
N SER A 340 -15.31 -22.91 7.99
CA SER A 340 -15.54 -23.33 9.37
C SER A 340 -16.00 -24.79 9.47
N ILE A 341 -16.89 -25.20 8.57
CA ILE A 341 -17.40 -26.59 8.47
C ILE A 341 -16.30 -27.55 8.00
N SER A 342 -15.50 -27.13 7.02
CA SER A 342 -14.35 -27.92 6.53
C SER A 342 -13.31 -28.17 7.64
N GLN A 343 -13.09 -27.22 8.52
CA GLN A 343 -12.18 -27.36 9.66
C GLN A 343 -12.75 -28.26 10.78
N GLN A 344 -14.04 -28.56 10.75
CA GLN A 344 -14.72 -29.56 11.57
C GLN A 344 -14.73 -30.95 10.92
N ASP A 345 -13.99 -31.13 9.81
CA ASP A 345 -13.90 -32.35 8.98
C ASP A 345 -15.21 -32.76 8.28
N ARG A 346 -16.21 -31.88 8.24
CA ARG A 346 -17.51 -32.07 7.54
C ARG A 346 -17.36 -31.63 6.08
N LEU A 347 -16.51 -32.34 5.32
CA LEU A 347 -16.03 -31.88 4.00
C LEU A 347 -17.13 -31.89 2.93
N ASP A 348 -18.05 -32.85 2.95
CA ASP A 348 -19.11 -32.94 1.97
C ASP A 348 -20.16 -31.85 2.15
N GLU A 349 -20.45 -31.47 3.40
CA GLU A 349 -21.31 -30.34 3.70
C GLU A 349 -20.67 -29.01 3.27
N ALA A 350 -19.38 -28.81 3.55
CA ALA A 350 -18.65 -27.63 3.08
C ALA A 350 -18.65 -27.53 1.55
N GLN A 351 -18.52 -28.66 0.85
CA GLN A 351 -18.61 -28.74 -0.60
C GLN A 351 -19.98 -28.28 -1.12
N ASN A 352 -21.05 -28.80 -0.52
CA ASN A 352 -22.42 -28.46 -0.94
C ASN A 352 -22.70 -26.94 -0.77
N ILE A 353 -22.25 -26.34 0.33
CA ILE A 353 -22.36 -24.89 0.57
C ILE A 353 -21.65 -24.07 -0.52
N LEU A 354 -20.46 -24.50 -0.95
CA LEU A 354 -19.72 -23.81 -2.00
C LEU A 354 -20.34 -24.01 -3.39
N LEU A 355 -20.87 -25.23 -3.68
CA LEU A 355 -21.56 -25.51 -4.94
C LEU A 355 -22.86 -24.70 -5.04
N GLU A 356 -23.66 -24.68 -3.97
CA GLU A 356 -24.84 -23.82 -3.88
C GLU A 356 -24.49 -22.35 -4.13
N GLY A 357 -23.35 -21.88 -3.59
CA GLY A 357 -22.86 -20.51 -3.84
C GLY A 357 -22.54 -20.23 -5.30
N LEU A 358 -22.05 -21.24 -6.06
CA LEU A 358 -21.83 -21.10 -7.50
C LEU A 358 -23.14 -20.96 -8.28
N GLU A 359 -24.20 -21.64 -7.85
CA GLU A 359 -25.53 -21.56 -8.47
C GLU A 359 -26.22 -20.23 -8.17
N ILE A 360 -26.09 -19.71 -6.93
CA ILE A 360 -26.75 -18.49 -6.49
C ILE A 360 -26.11 -17.24 -7.10
N ASN A 361 -24.78 -17.12 -7.05
CA ASN A 361 -24.05 -15.90 -7.42
C ASN A 361 -22.89 -16.17 -8.37
N GLY A 362 -22.12 -17.25 -8.15
CA GLY A 362 -20.99 -17.64 -8.98
C GLY A 362 -19.91 -16.57 -9.19
N ASP A 363 -19.76 -15.62 -8.24
CA ASP A 363 -18.77 -14.55 -8.32
C ASP A 363 -17.32 -15.07 -8.17
N GLY A 364 -16.35 -14.18 -8.41
CA GLY A 364 -14.92 -14.52 -8.32
C GLY A 364 -14.50 -15.04 -6.94
N THR A 365 -15.17 -14.62 -5.86
CA THR A 365 -14.89 -15.03 -4.49
C THR A 365 -15.27 -16.49 -4.27
N ILE A 366 -16.49 -16.87 -4.66
CA ILE A 366 -16.98 -18.26 -4.57
C ILE A 366 -16.18 -19.17 -5.49
N ARG A 367 -15.92 -18.76 -6.73
CA ARG A 367 -15.11 -19.54 -7.68
C ARG A 367 -13.72 -19.83 -7.14
N LYS A 368 -13.07 -18.84 -6.57
CA LYS A 368 -11.77 -19.00 -5.94
C LYS A 368 -11.82 -19.94 -4.74
N ALA A 369 -12.79 -19.76 -3.85
CA ALA A 369 -12.95 -20.60 -2.66
C ALA A 369 -13.23 -22.07 -3.04
N ASN A 370 -14.03 -22.31 -4.07
CA ASN A 370 -14.30 -23.63 -4.61
C ASN A 370 -13.02 -24.30 -5.13
N ALA A 371 -12.25 -23.57 -5.94
CA ALA A 371 -10.99 -24.07 -6.48
C ALA A 371 -9.99 -24.41 -5.36
N GLU A 372 -9.85 -23.55 -4.35
CA GLU A 372 -9.01 -23.79 -3.18
C GLU A 372 -9.50 -24.98 -2.35
N PHE A 373 -10.80 -25.14 -2.18
CA PHE A 373 -11.40 -26.25 -1.44
C PHE A 373 -11.12 -27.60 -2.12
N PHE A 374 -11.37 -27.72 -3.41
CA PHE A 374 -11.08 -28.96 -4.15
C PHE A 374 -9.57 -29.25 -4.21
N THR A 375 -8.75 -28.22 -4.29
CA THR A 375 -7.28 -28.36 -4.20
C THR A 375 -6.88 -28.92 -2.83
N MET A 376 -7.47 -28.45 -1.76
CA MET A 376 -7.26 -28.96 -0.40
C MET A 376 -7.75 -30.41 -0.27
N ARG A 377 -8.90 -30.78 -0.86
CA ARG A 377 -9.36 -32.18 -0.89
C ARG A 377 -8.37 -33.09 -1.64
N HIS A 378 -7.84 -32.63 -2.77
CA HIS A 378 -6.77 -33.34 -3.48
C HIS A 378 -5.54 -33.55 -2.57
N ASP A 379 -5.06 -32.50 -1.89
CA ASP A 379 -3.86 -32.58 -1.06
C ASP A 379 -4.06 -33.52 0.16
N ARG A 380 -5.25 -33.56 0.76
CA ARG A 380 -5.61 -34.51 1.84
C ARG A 380 -5.58 -35.97 1.39
N GLU A 381 -6.01 -36.25 0.17
CA GLU A 381 -6.02 -37.62 -0.39
C GLU A 381 -4.61 -38.03 -0.88
N ARG A 382 -3.61 -37.16 -0.86
CA ARG A 382 -2.27 -37.44 -1.41
C ARG A 382 -1.56 -38.59 -0.68
N ALA A 383 -1.79 -38.76 0.60
CA ALA A 383 -1.23 -39.86 1.38
C ALA A 383 -1.81 -41.25 0.99
N ASN A 384 -2.96 -41.29 0.30
CA ASN A 384 -3.64 -42.49 -0.10
C ASN A 384 -3.47 -42.75 -1.59
N GLN A 385 -2.43 -43.50 -1.94
CA GLN A 385 -2.07 -43.81 -3.34
C GLN A 385 -3.20 -44.51 -4.13
N ASN A 386 -4.10 -45.26 -3.47
CA ASN A 386 -5.19 -45.97 -4.12
C ASN A 386 -6.36 -45.04 -4.56
N ARG A 387 -6.33 -43.76 -4.23
CA ARG A 387 -7.40 -42.79 -4.52
C ARG A 387 -7.03 -41.76 -5.59
N VAL A 388 -6.07 -42.07 -6.45
CA VAL A 388 -5.59 -41.11 -7.46
C VAL A 388 -6.72 -40.65 -8.39
N GLY A 389 -7.63 -41.55 -8.75
CA GLY A 389 -8.80 -41.19 -9.55
C GLY A 389 -9.66 -40.09 -8.93
N LYS A 390 -9.86 -40.10 -7.59
CA LYS A 390 -10.56 -39.03 -6.87
C LYS A 390 -9.77 -37.72 -6.88
N ARG A 391 -8.45 -37.80 -6.71
CA ARG A 391 -7.55 -36.65 -6.74
C ARG A 391 -7.61 -35.91 -8.07
N VAL A 392 -7.60 -36.67 -9.19
CA VAL A 392 -7.79 -36.13 -10.54
C VAL A 392 -9.15 -35.43 -10.64
N THR A 393 -10.23 -36.09 -10.20
CA THR A 393 -11.58 -35.49 -10.21
C THR A 393 -11.64 -34.16 -9.44
N TYR A 394 -11.07 -34.10 -8.25
CA TYR A 394 -11.04 -32.84 -7.47
C TYR A 394 -10.32 -31.70 -8.20
N LEU A 395 -9.20 -32.00 -8.86
CA LEU A 395 -8.47 -30.96 -9.62
C LEU A 395 -9.27 -30.46 -10.83
N PHE A 396 -10.00 -31.33 -11.54
CA PHE A 396 -10.86 -30.87 -12.63
C PHE A 396 -12.11 -30.14 -12.14
N GLN A 397 -12.68 -30.51 -11.01
CA GLN A 397 -13.72 -29.71 -10.35
C GLN A 397 -13.19 -28.33 -9.95
N ALA A 398 -11.96 -28.26 -9.45
CA ALA A 398 -11.29 -26.98 -9.16
C ALA A 398 -11.09 -26.13 -10.43
N LEU A 399 -10.69 -26.73 -11.56
CA LEU A 399 -10.56 -26.05 -12.85
C LEU A 399 -11.91 -25.57 -13.40
N GLY A 400 -12.98 -26.35 -13.24
CA GLY A 400 -14.32 -25.94 -13.61
C GLY A 400 -14.78 -24.70 -12.86
N ALA A 401 -14.39 -24.57 -11.58
CA ALA A 401 -14.67 -23.39 -10.78
C ALA A 401 -13.76 -22.18 -11.13
N ASN A 402 -12.46 -22.42 -11.37
CA ASN A 402 -11.49 -21.38 -11.70
C ASN A 402 -10.45 -21.90 -12.71
N PRO A 403 -10.71 -21.79 -14.02
CA PRO A 403 -9.81 -22.24 -15.06
C PRO A 403 -8.43 -21.55 -15.07
N ASN A 404 -8.32 -20.38 -14.46
CA ASN A 404 -7.09 -19.59 -14.44
C ASN A 404 -6.25 -19.78 -13.17
N HIS A 405 -6.55 -20.81 -12.35
CA HIS A 405 -5.83 -21.08 -11.11
C HIS A 405 -4.59 -21.95 -11.36
N PHE A 406 -3.45 -21.30 -11.64
CA PHE A 406 -2.18 -21.97 -12.01
C PHE A 406 -1.75 -23.13 -11.08
N PRO A 407 -1.85 -23.04 -9.72
CA PRO A 407 -1.47 -24.15 -8.84
C PRO A 407 -2.19 -25.48 -9.09
N ILE A 408 -3.36 -25.47 -9.75
CA ILE A 408 -4.07 -26.70 -10.11
C ILE A 408 -3.33 -27.43 -11.24
N TYR A 409 -2.88 -26.70 -12.25
CA TYR A 409 -2.11 -27.26 -13.36
C TYR A 409 -0.79 -27.87 -12.90
N GLU A 410 -0.09 -27.23 -11.95
CA GLU A 410 1.12 -27.79 -11.33
C GLU A 410 0.84 -29.16 -10.67
N ARG A 411 -0.29 -29.28 -9.97
CA ARG A 411 -0.69 -30.56 -9.34
C ARG A 411 -1.07 -31.61 -10.37
N LEU A 412 -1.74 -31.24 -11.46
CA LEU A 412 -2.05 -32.14 -12.56
C LEU A 412 -0.78 -32.68 -13.24
N ILE A 413 0.20 -31.81 -13.50
CA ILE A 413 1.51 -32.19 -14.03
C ILE A 413 2.22 -33.14 -13.05
N ALA A 414 2.21 -32.83 -11.75
CA ALA A 414 2.84 -33.69 -10.74
C ALA A 414 2.20 -35.08 -10.64
N LEU A 415 0.86 -35.17 -10.80
CA LEU A 415 0.13 -36.44 -10.78
C LEU A 415 0.53 -37.38 -11.90
N THR A 416 0.91 -36.89 -13.08
CA THR A 416 1.35 -37.74 -14.20
C THR A 416 2.71 -38.39 -13.97
N ASN A 417 3.49 -37.86 -13.01
CA ASN A 417 4.81 -38.41 -12.60
C ASN A 417 4.72 -39.37 -11.41
N GLU A 418 3.58 -39.46 -10.75
CA GLU A 418 3.43 -40.40 -9.63
C GLU A 418 3.47 -41.82 -10.15
N LYS A 419 4.34 -42.67 -9.56
CA LYS A 419 4.40 -44.10 -9.86
C LYS A 419 3.08 -44.76 -9.43
N ASN A 420 2.20 -45.01 -10.35
CA ASN A 420 0.92 -45.68 -10.11
C ASN A 420 0.92 -47.08 -10.64
N SER A 421 0.20 -47.97 -9.92
CA SER A 421 -0.05 -49.33 -10.32
C SER A 421 -0.73 -49.48 -11.68
N ASP A 422 -1.42 -48.44 -12.18
CA ASP A 422 -2.34 -48.60 -13.33
C ASP A 422 -1.89 -47.88 -14.62
N GLY A 423 -0.80 -47.08 -14.60
CA GLY A 423 -0.35 -46.34 -15.81
C GLY A 423 -1.36 -45.33 -16.40
N ASN A 424 -2.54 -45.20 -15.79
CA ASN A 424 -3.73 -44.59 -16.37
C ASN A 424 -3.88 -43.08 -16.09
N ASN A 425 -3.09 -42.53 -15.17
CA ASN A 425 -3.24 -41.12 -14.78
C ASN A 425 -2.82 -40.19 -15.90
N PHE A 426 -1.72 -40.52 -16.59
CA PHE A 426 -1.26 -39.76 -17.74
C PHE A 426 -2.36 -39.62 -18.79
N VAL A 427 -2.95 -40.78 -19.18
CA VAL A 427 -4.02 -40.82 -20.20
C VAL A 427 -5.22 -40.00 -19.75
N ARG A 428 -5.63 -40.16 -18.49
CA ARG A 428 -6.80 -39.47 -17.95
C ARG A 428 -6.59 -37.96 -17.89
N VAL A 429 -5.47 -37.51 -17.30
CA VAL A 429 -5.16 -36.07 -17.20
C VAL A 429 -5.02 -35.43 -18.58
N ARG A 430 -4.34 -36.12 -19.52
CA ARG A 430 -4.20 -35.66 -20.89
C ARG A 430 -5.58 -35.52 -21.59
N ASN A 431 -6.44 -36.51 -21.47
CA ASN A 431 -7.75 -36.49 -22.13
C ASN A 431 -8.62 -35.35 -21.58
N GLU A 432 -8.66 -35.17 -20.28
CA GLU A 432 -9.43 -34.10 -19.65
C GLU A 432 -8.87 -32.70 -20.01
N LEU A 433 -7.54 -32.53 -20.06
CA LEU A 433 -6.93 -31.27 -20.52
C LEU A 433 -7.24 -31.02 -22.01
N ASN A 434 -7.27 -32.11 -22.85
CA ASN A 434 -7.68 -31.99 -24.25
C ASN A 434 -9.16 -31.58 -24.39
N HIS A 435 -10.05 -32.07 -23.54
CA HIS A 435 -11.43 -31.60 -23.49
C HIS A 435 -11.51 -30.13 -23.11
N LEU A 436 -10.68 -29.69 -22.16
CA LEU A 436 -10.64 -28.30 -21.74
C LEU A 436 -10.19 -27.34 -22.85
N ILE A 437 -9.19 -27.72 -23.65
CA ILE A 437 -8.72 -26.91 -24.79
C ILE A 437 -9.61 -27.00 -26.03
N ALA A 438 -10.47 -28.04 -26.14
CA ALA A 438 -11.45 -28.18 -27.23
C ALA A 438 -12.69 -27.30 -27.01
N GLY A 439 -12.85 -26.66 -25.85
CA GLY A 439 -13.93 -25.73 -25.55
C GLY A 439 -13.75 -24.37 -26.23
N ASP A 440 -14.80 -23.54 -26.15
CA ASP A 440 -14.88 -22.25 -26.87
C ASP A 440 -13.89 -21.20 -26.36
N HIS A 441 -13.24 -21.41 -25.22
CA HIS A 441 -12.32 -20.44 -24.62
C HIS A 441 -10.88 -20.92 -24.66
N PRO A 442 -9.98 -20.17 -25.36
CA PRO A 442 -8.55 -20.48 -25.38
C PRO A 442 -7.97 -20.51 -23.96
N ASN A 443 -7.30 -21.62 -23.61
CA ASN A 443 -6.67 -21.77 -22.28
C ASN A 443 -5.16 -22.00 -22.40
N PRO A 444 -4.33 -20.97 -22.27
CA PRO A 444 -2.89 -21.08 -22.38
C PRO A 444 -2.27 -21.95 -21.27
N MET A 445 -2.90 -22.01 -20.08
CA MET A 445 -2.42 -22.82 -18.96
C MET A 445 -2.64 -24.31 -19.21
N ALA A 446 -3.74 -24.70 -19.86
CA ALA A 446 -3.98 -26.09 -20.25
C ALA A 446 -2.98 -26.55 -21.31
N HIS A 447 -2.69 -25.73 -22.32
CA HIS A 447 -1.61 -26.00 -23.28
C HIS A 447 -0.25 -26.09 -22.59
N PHE A 448 0.08 -25.17 -21.66
CA PHE A 448 1.30 -25.24 -20.87
C PHE A 448 1.38 -26.54 -20.04
N ALA A 449 0.29 -26.98 -19.42
CA ALA A 449 0.26 -28.22 -18.67
C ALA A 449 0.50 -29.43 -19.59
N LEU A 450 -0.18 -29.48 -20.75
CA LEU A 450 0.01 -30.54 -21.74
C LEU A 450 1.45 -30.58 -22.25
N SER A 451 2.07 -29.42 -22.49
CA SER A 451 3.48 -29.35 -22.92
C SER A 451 4.41 -29.99 -21.89
N ASN A 452 4.22 -29.67 -20.60
CA ASN A 452 5.04 -30.28 -19.55
C ASN A 452 4.79 -31.79 -19.42
N ILE A 453 3.54 -32.23 -19.54
CA ILE A 453 3.19 -33.66 -19.50
C ILE A 453 3.83 -34.39 -20.66
N PHE A 454 3.71 -33.90 -21.90
CA PHE A 454 4.35 -34.52 -23.07
C PHE A 454 5.87 -34.52 -22.96
N TRP A 455 6.46 -33.44 -22.44
CA TRP A 455 7.90 -33.35 -22.19
C TRP A 455 8.39 -34.46 -21.24
N GLN A 456 7.68 -34.70 -20.15
CA GLN A 456 8.00 -35.71 -19.14
C GLN A 456 7.91 -37.14 -19.71
N HIS A 457 7.12 -37.33 -20.77
CA HIS A 457 6.97 -38.61 -21.48
C HIS A 457 7.81 -38.67 -22.78
N GLU A 458 8.79 -37.77 -22.94
CA GLU A 458 9.71 -37.74 -24.08
C GLU A 458 9.05 -37.49 -25.43
N GLU A 459 7.80 -36.99 -25.46
CA GLU A 459 7.05 -36.61 -26.65
C GLU A 459 7.33 -35.14 -27.03
N PHE A 460 8.61 -34.83 -27.34
CA PHE A 460 9.13 -33.45 -27.45
C PHE A 460 8.45 -32.61 -28.54
N GLU A 461 8.09 -33.20 -29.68
CA GLU A 461 7.37 -32.51 -30.76
C GLU A 461 6.01 -32.02 -30.29
N LYS A 462 5.23 -32.87 -29.59
CA LYS A 462 3.93 -32.48 -29.05
C LYS A 462 4.08 -31.41 -27.97
N ALA A 463 5.07 -31.57 -27.10
CA ALA A 463 5.38 -30.55 -26.09
C ALA A 463 5.62 -29.18 -26.73
N THR A 464 6.40 -29.15 -27.81
CA THR A 464 6.69 -27.91 -28.55
C THR A 464 5.44 -27.30 -29.16
N VAL A 465 4.60 -28.12 -29.83
CA VAL A 465 3.33 -27.64 -30.41
C VAL A 465 2.45 -26.98 -29.36
N HIS A 466 2.31 -27.59 -28.18
CA HIS A 466 1.50 -27.00 -27.12
C HIS A 466 2.10 -25.74 -26.53
N LEU A 467 3.43 -25.60 -26.43
CA LEU A 467 4.08 -24.34 -26.03
C LEU A 467 3.84 -23.22 -27.04
N GLU A 468 3.94 -23.52 -28.34
CA GLU A 468 3.65 -22.53 -29.40
C GLU A 468 2.18 -22.09 -29.37
N LEU A 469 1.24 -23.02 -29.14
CA LEU A 469 -0.17 -22.67 -28.99
C LEU A 469 -0.42 -21.80 -27.74
N ALA A 470 0.20 -22.15 -26.62
CA ALA A 470 0.11 -21.35 -25.41
C ALA A 470 0.68 -19.93 -25.61
N TYR A 471 1.83 -19.81 -26.30
CA TYR A 471 2.45 -18.53 -26.64
C TYR A 471 1.58 -17.69 -27.58
N LYS A 472 0.94 -18.33 -28.56
CA LYS A 472 0.02 -17.66 -29.50
C LYS A 472 -1.20 -17.08 -28.79
N ILE A 473 -1.73 -17.78 -27.78
CA ILE A 473 -2.89 -17.34 -26.99
C ILE A 473 -2.48 -16.21 -26.04
N GLU A 474 -1.38 -16.37 -25.30
CA GLU A 474 -0.92 -15.42 -24.29
C GLU A 474 0.60 -15.20 -24.41
N PRO A 475 1.03 -14.26 -25.27
CA PRO A 475 2.47 -14.00 -25.53
C PRO A 475 3.25 -13.48 -24.33
N ARG A 476 2.57 -13.05 -23.25
CA ARG A 476 3.21 -12.56 -22.03
C ARG A 476 3.24 -13.57 -20.90
N PHE A 477 2.80 -14.82 -21.16
CA PHE A 477 2.81 -15.85 -20.14
C PHE A 477 4.25 -16.31 -19.86
N THR A 478 4.84 -15.82 -18.80
CA THR A 478 6.28 -15.92 -18.51
C THR A 478 6.78 -17.37 -18.43
N PHE A 479 5.99 -18.29 -17.88
CA PHE A 479 6.34 -19.71 -17.85
C PHE A 479 6.45 -20.32 -19.26
N VAL A 480 5.56 -19.92 -20.15
CA VAL A 480 5.58 -20.36 -21.56
C VAL A 480 6.78 -19.77 -22.28
N LEU A 481 7.08 -18.47 -22.09
CA LEU A 481 8.25 -17.82 -22.65
C LEU A 481 9.54 -18.58 -22.29
N ASN A 482 9.71 -18.87 -21.01
CA ASN A 482 10.90 -19.59 -20.53
C ASN A 482 11.01 -21.01 -21.07
N ASN A 483 9.90 -21.78 -21.01
CA ASN A 483 9.92 -23.18 -21.46
C ASN A 483 10.10 -23.28 -22.98
N LEU A 484 9.47 -22.39 -23.74
CA LEU A 484 9.63 -22.35 -25.19
C LEU A 484 11.08 -21.95 -25.55
N ALA A 485 11.67 -20.95 -24.87
CA ALA A 485 13.07 -20.60 -25.05
C ALA A 485 14.00 -21.80 -24.80
N TRP A 486 13.74 -22.52 -23.71
CA TRP A 486 14.53 -23.70 -23.36
C TRP A 486 14.42 -24.81 -24.43
N VAL A 487 13.20 -25.10 -24.90
CA VAL A 487 12.94 -26.10 -25.94
C VAL A 487 13.62 -25.72 -27.25
N LEU A 488 13.45 -24.49 -27.70
CA LEU A 488 14.08 -23.98 -28.94
C LEU A 488 15.62 -24.03 -28.88
N ALA A 489 16.20 -23.80 -27.71
CA ALA A 489 17.64 -23.90 -27.52
C ALA A 489 18.16 -25.35 -27.51
N HIS A 490 17.30 -26.34 -27.25
CA HIS A 490 17.69 -27.75 -27.11
C HIS A 490 17.20 -28.67 -28.27
N ARG A 491 16.32 -28.18 -29.15
CA ARG A 491 15.91 -28.94 -30.35
C ARG A 491 17.07 -29.08 -31.34
N ASP A 492 16.91 -29.94 -32.30
CA ASP A 492 17.84 -30.13 -33.42
C ASP A 492 17.14 -29.80 -34.77
N PRO A 493 17.62 -28.81 -35.55
CA PRO A 493 18.63 -27.80 -35.20
C PRO A 493 18.10 -26.76 -34.17
N PRO A 494 18.97 -26.23 -33.32
CA PRO A 494 18.57 -25.25 -32.32
C PRO A 494 18.23 -23.89 -32.96
N ASP A 495 17.24 -23.18 -32.39
CA ASP A 495 16.87 -21.83 -32.78
C ASP A 495 17.28 -20.87 -31.66
N LEU A 496 18.57 -20.57 -31.60
CA LEU A 496 19.16 -19.81 -30.50
C LEU A 496 18.75 -18.33 -30.51
N ASP A 497 18.52 -17.75 -31.69
CA ASP A 497 18.11 -16.33 -31.79
C ASP A 497 16.73 -16.11 -31.19
N ARG A 498 15.75 -16.91 -31.57
CA ARG A 498 14.41 -16.85 -31.02
C ARG A 498 14.38 -17.24 -29.55
N ALA A 499 15.15 -18.26 -29.16
CA ALA A 499 15.28 -18.67 -27.78
C ALA A 499 15.80 -17.52 -26.89
N LEU A 500 16.81 -16.79 -27.37
CA LEU A 500 17.39 -15.64 -26.66
C LEU A 500 16.38 -14.52 -26.47
N GLU A 501 15.60 -14.20 -27.50
CA GLU A 501 14.56 -13.18 -27.42
C GLU A 501 13.51 -13.53 -26.35
N LEU A 502 12.98 -14.75 -26.38
CA LEU A 502 11.98 -15.23 -25.43
C LEU A 502 12.50 -15.27 -23.98
N ALA A 503 13.73 -15.75 -23.79
CA ALA A 503 14.35 -15.80 -22.47
C ALA A 503 14.58 -14.40 -21.89
N LYS A 504 15.03 -13.43 -22.70
CA LYS A 504 15.14 -12.03 -22.30
C LYS A 504 13.80 -11.43 -21.90
N GLN A 505 12.73 -11.75 -22.62
CA GLN A 505 11.38 -11.33 -22.26
C GLN A 505 10.92 -11.93 -20.92
N ALA A 506 11.23 -13.22 -20.68
CA ALA A 506 10.91 -13.88 -19.41
C ALA A 506 11.61 -13.21 -18.22
N VAL A 507 12.91 -12.96 -18.32
CA VAL A 507 13.70 -12.26 -17.30
C VAL A 507 13.18 -10.83 -17.08
N LYS A 508 12.88 -10.08 -18.15
CA LYS A 508 12.31 -8.73 -18.06
C LYS A 508 10.99 -8.70 -17.29
N THR A 509 10.15 -9.70 -17.48
CA THR A 509 8.84 -9.80 -16.80
C THR A 509 8.98 -10.18 -15.32
N SER A 510 9.95 -11.04 -14.98
CA SER A 510 10.17 -11.53 -13.62
C SER A 510 11.65 -11.58 -13.26
N PRO A 511 12.30 -10.42 -13.03
CA PRO A 511 13.75 -10.30 -12.89
C PRO A 511 14.34 -10.88 -11.60
N LYS A 512 13.52 -11.44 -10.72
CA LYS A 512 13.94 -12.09 -9.47
C LYS A 512 13.82 -13.61 -9.51
N ASP A 513 13.33 -14.18 -10.61
CA ASP A 513 13.14 -15.63 -10.72
C ASP A 513 14.39 -16.28 -11.34
N GLY A 514 15.17 -16.97 -10.52
CA GLY A 514 16.42 -17.61 -10.94
C GLY A 514 16.26 -18.68 -12.03
N ARG A 515 15.08 -19.24 -12.21
CA ARG A 515 14.83 -20.22 -13.28
C ARG A 515 14.97 -19.59 -14.67
N TYR A 516 14.54 -18.33 -14.81
CA TYR A 516 14.61 -17.60 -16.08
C TYR A 516 16.04 -17.15 -16.37
N HIS A 517 16.78 -16.76 -15.35
CA HIS A 517 18.21 -16.49 -15.44
C HIS A 517 19.01 -17.76 -15.80
N ASP A 518 18.68 -18.92 -15.23
CA ASP A 518 19.34 -20.19 -15.58
C ASP A 518 19.11 -20.57 -17.06
N THR A 519 17.88 -20.38 -17.57
CA THR A 519 17.59 -20.61 -18.99
C THR A 519 18.32 -19.63 -19.89
N LEU A 520 18.32 -18.34 -19.58
CA LEU A 520 19.01 -17.30 -20.34
C LEU A 520 20.54 -17.54 -20.35
N GLY A 521 21.12 -17.86 -19.18
CA GLY A 521 22.53 -18.22 -19.07
C GLY A 521 22.90 -19.46 -19.90
N THR A 522 22.01 -20.46 -19.94
CA THR A 522 22.20 -21.67 -20.78
C THR A 522 22.20 -21.32 -22.27
N ILE A 523 21.32 -20.41 -22.71
CA ILE A 523 21.27 -19.94 -24.09
C ILE A 523 22.54 -19.16 -24.46
N TYR A 524 22.98 -18.24 -23.58
CA TYR A 524 24.23 -17.53 -23.78
C TYR A 524 25.46 -18.48 -23.85
N MET A 525 25.49 -19.53 -23.03
CA MET A 525 26.53 -20.55 -23.06
C MET A 525 26.56 -21.28 -24.43
N LYS A 526 25.37 -21.60 -24.98
CA LYS A 526 25.27 -22.22 -26.32
C LYS A 526 25.68 -21.25 -27.47
N LEU A 527 25.51 -19.95 -27.26
CA LEU A 527 25.97 -18.89 -28.17
C LEU A 527 27.45 -18.54 -27.96
N GLU A 528 28.15 -19.26 -27.08
CA GLU A 528 29.57 -18.99 -26.69
C GLU A 528 29.77 -17.60 -26.05
N GLN A 529 28.70 -16.93 -25.61
CA GLN A 529 28.75 -15.65 -24.90
C GLN A 529 28.96 -15.90 -23.38
N TYR A 530 30.17 -16.42 -23.06
CA TYR A 530 30.44 -16.95 -21.72
C TYR A 530 30.39 -15.90 -20.60
N LYS A 531 30.73 -14.62 -20.89
CA LYS A 531 30.64 -13.55 -19.89
C LYS A 531 29.20 -13.28 -19.47
N ASP A 532 28.29 -13.21 -20.45
CA ASP A 532 26.89 -13.00 -20.22
C ASP A 532 26.27 -14.23 -19.54
N ALA A 533 26.68 -15.43 -19.95
CA ALA A 533 26.27 -16.67 -19.31
C ALA A 533 26.62 -16.71 -17.81
N ALA A 534 27.86 -16.32 -17.45
CA ALA A 534 28.28 -16.28 -16.06
C ALA A 534 27.42 -15.33 -15.23
N ALA A 535 27.19 -14.10 -15.73
CA ALA A 535 26.37 -13.11 -15.04
C ALA A 535 24.93 -13.61 -14.77
N GLU A 536 24.31 -14.26 -15.78
CA GLU A 536 22.96 -14.78 -15.62
C GLU A 536 22.91 -15.98 -14.65
N PHE A 537 23.88 -16.89 -14.67
CA PHE A 537 23.97 -17.98 -13.71
C PHE A 537 24.18 -17.49 -12.28
N GLU A 538 25.00 -16.46 -12.07
CA GLU A 538 25.15 -15.83 -10.75
C GLU A 538 23.84 -15.25 -10.23
N LEU A 539 23.08 -14.56 -11.10
CA LEU A 539 21.75 -14.02 -10.77
C LEU A 539 20.71 -15.12 -10.47
N SER A 540 20.89 -16.33 -11.02
CA SER A 540 19.98 -17.45 -10.78
C SER A 540 20.15 -18.09 -9.40
N LEU A 541 21.37 -18.17 -8.86
CA LEU A 541 21.75 -18.91 -7.65
C LEU A 541 20.93 -18.59 -6.40
N PRO A 542 20.54 -17.32 -6.10
CA PRO A 542 19.79 -17.01 -4.86
C PRO A 542 18.45 -17.72 -4.77
N THR A 543 17.76 -17.94 -5.90
CA THR A 543 16.36 -18.38 -5.91
C THR A 543 16.12 -19.72 -6.61
N VAL A 544 17.09 -20.25 -7.38
CA VAL A 544 16.96 -21.55 -8.03
C VAL A 544 17.00 -22.69 -6.98
N ARG A 545 16.17 -23.74 -7.22
CA ARG A 545 16.13 -24.89 -6.31
C ARG A 545 17.39 -25.77 -6.43
N ASN A 546 17.82 -26.07 -7.65
CA ASN A 546 18.98 -26.91 -7.91
C ASN A 546 20.23 -26.08 -8.12
N LYS A 547 20.79 -25.56 -7.01
CA LYS A 547 22.01 -24.74 -7.02
C LYS A 547 23.22 -25.50 -7.55
N ILE A 548 23.31 -26.81 -7.30
CA ILE A 548 24.43 -27.67 -7.74
C ILE A 548 24.52 -27.67 -9.26
N ASN A 549 23.39 -27.81 -9.97
CA ASN A 549 23.39 -27.82 -11.43
C ASN A 549 23.86 -26.49 -12.03
N VAL A 550 23.41 -25.37 -11.46
CA VAL A 550 23.85 -24.03 -11.89
C VAL A 550 25.33 -23.82 -11.61
N ARG A 551 25.84 -24.26 -10.45
CA ARG A 551 27.27 -24.20 -10.14
C ARG A 551 28.13 -25.01 -11.11
N LYS A 552 27.68 -26.20 -11.54
CA LYS A 552 28.36 -26.97 -12.58
C LYS A 552 28.47 -26.20 -13.89
N LYS A 553 27.40 -25.55 -14.33
CA LYS A 553 27.41 -24.67 -15.50
C LYS A 553 28.37 -23.49 -15.32
N LEU A 554 28.44 -22.89 -14.12
CA LEU A 554 29.41 -21.83 -13.80
C LEU A 554 30.83 -22.32 -13.86
N VAL A 555 31.16 -23.53 -13.39
CA VAL A 555 32.48 -24.15 -13.53
C VAL A 555 32.87 -24.21 -15.00
N ASP A 556 31.98 -24.75 -15.86
CA ASP A 556 32.22 -24.85 -17.28
C ASP A 556 32.48 -23.47 -17.93
N VAL A 557 31.66 -22.49 -17.61
CA VAL A 557 31.75 -21.13 -18.16
C VAL A 557 33.02 -20.42 -17.67
N TYR A 558 33.34 -20.50 -16.37
CA TYR A 558 34.57 -19.89 -15.84
C TYR A 558 35.82 -20.54 -16.40
N THR A 559 35.81 -21.86 -16.62
CA THR A 559 36.91 -22.57 -17.28
C THR A 559 37.12 -22.06 -18.71
N LYS A 560 36.02 -21.89 -19.48
CA LYS A 560 36.05 -21.32 -20.84
C LYS A 560 36.58 -19.87 -20.86
N LEU A 561 36.34 -19.10 -19.83
CA LEU A 561 36.83 -17.73 -19.65
C LEU A 561 38.29 -17.67 -19.13
N GLY A 562 38.89 -18.79 -18.74
CA GLY A 562 40.21 -18.81 -18.09
C GLY A 562 40.20 -18.35 -16.62
N MET A 563 39.04 -18.24 -16.01
CA MET A 563 38.83 -17.78 -14.62
C MET A 563 38.91 -18.97 -13.66
N LEU A 564 40.10 -19.61 -13.56
CA LEU A 564 40.27 -20.89 -12.85
C LEU A 564 40.02 -20.81 -11.35
N GLU A 565 40.31 -19.68 -10.71
CA GLU A 565 40.02 -19.49 -9.28
C GLU A 565 38.50 -19.50 -9.00
N GLN A 566 37.72 -18.79 -9.84
CA GLN A 566 36.26 -18.77 -9.70
C GLN A 566 35.66 -20.14 -10.01
N ALA A 567 36.19 -20.86 -11.00
CA ALA A 567 35.75 -22.24 -11.26
C ALA A 567 35.96 -23.13 -10.04
N LYS A 568 37.17 -23.08 -9.45
CA LYS A 568 37.51 -23.85 -8.25
C LYS A 568 36.61 -23.51 -7.04
N ILE A 569 36.31 -22.23 -6.81
CA ILE A 569 35.36 -21.82 -5.75
C ILE A 569 33.99 -22.49 -5.94
N GLN A 570 33.50 -22.59 -7.18
CA GLN A 570 32.21 -23.25 -7.44
C GLN A 570 32.30 -24.78 -7.26
N GLU A 571 33.41 -25.40 -7.60
CA GLU A 571 33.67 -26.83 -7.32
C GLU A 571 33.68 -27.12 -5.81
N ASP A 572 34.42 -26.35 -5.02
CA ASP A 572 34.47 -26.50 -3.55
C ASP A 572 33.07 -26.34 -2.93
N MET A 573 32.24 -25.42 -3.46
CA MET A 573 30.87 -25.24 -3.02
C MET A 573 29.92 -26.38 -3.44
N ILE A 574 30.19 -27.11 -4.52
CA ILE A 574 29.46 -28.31 -4.92
C ILE A 574 29.80 -29.45 -3.96
N GLU A 575 31.09 -29.67 -3.67
CA GLU A 575 31.56 -30.72 -2.77
C GLU A 575 30.98 -30.54 -1.35
N SER A 576 31.11 -29.34 -0.78
CA SER A 576 30.56 -29.04 0.55
C SER A 576 29.03 -29.21 0.64
N SER A 577 28.31 -28.95 -0.46
CA SER A 577 26.85 -29.14 -0.51
C SER A 577 26.45 -30.62 -0.61
N SER A 578 27.31 -31.47 -1.15
CA SER A 578 27.09 -32.92 -1.26
C SER A 578 27.35 -33.65 0.07
N GLU A 579 28.32 -33.18 0.87
CA GLU A 579 28.63 -33.74 2.18
C GLU A 579 27.52 -33.45 3.23
N THR A 580 26.87 -32.28 3.14
CA THR A 580 25.75 -31.93 4.03
C THR A 580 24.43 -32.61 3.70
N ALA A 581 24.33 -33.28 2.55
CA ALA A 581 23.13 -33.99 2.09
C ALA A 581 23.18 -35.52 2.36
N GLN A 582 24.30 -36.06 2.89
CA GLN A 582 24.43 -37.40 3.44
C GLN A 582 24.20 -37.40 4.97
#